data_c201be770e64283524721a6d7a65bc6f
#
_entry.id   c201be770e64283524721a6d7a65bc6f
#
_cell.length_a   1.000
_cell.length_b   1.000
_cell.length_c   1.000
_cell.angle_alpha   90.00
_cell.angle_beta   90.00
_cell.angle_gamma   90.00
#
_symmetry.space_group_name_H-M   'P 1'
#
loop_
_entity.id
_entity.type
_entity.pdbx_description
1 polymer ?
#
loop_
_entity_poly.entity_id
_entity_poly.type
_entity_poly.pdbx_seq_one_letter_code
_entity_poly.pdbx_strand_id
1 'polypeptide(L)'
;MTTVRSTTSSGSGRLHVEGKLRLAVLLALTLVAPAAAQEPVRHWTHAGAMPPGAIGRQRLMRGEPLSGYCQAVEIRAPQGARIAPAAGAGFAQGQPDSLMVGLYIGPVYRFRVTDIPEHPGLELFPTVEMIDRMYPPEGESLRFPVPVDLTLDELVMASEGALVTRVIYIEDPNLAVPIAEKTPSETRWFNVRPGEDPLVTADGLGRPIAILRIGGRVPEADQNDVNFVYGAAPAIVYDKVNRVSQPGVLLTPHEEMIVPAE
;
A
#
# COMPACT_ATOMS: atom_id res chain seq x y z
N MET A 1 97.94 26.19 16.23
CA MET A 1 97.11 26.82 17.30
C MET A 1 95.79 27.22 16.71
N THR A 2 94.75 26.86 17.38
CA THR A 2 93.36 27.25 17.29
C THR A 2 92.47 26.55 16.25
N THR A 3 91.66 25.69 16.76
CA THR A 3 90.66 24.88 16.19
C THR A 3 89.39 25.68 15.85
N VAL A 4 88.75 25.48 14.70
CA VAL A 4 87.39 25.93 14.48
C VAL A 4 86.55 24.72 14.07
N ARG A 5 85.53 24.45 14.85
CA ARG A 5 84.52 23.37 14.70
C ARG A 5 83.34 23.94 13.94
N SER A 6 82.94 23.36 12.84
CA SER A 6 81.62 23.61 12.20
C SER A 6 80.66 22.53 12.55
N THR A 7 79.54 22.84 13.21
CA THR A 7 78.45 21.97 13.44
C THR A 7 77.35 22.30 12.42
N THR A 8 77.13 21.40 11.50
CA THR A 8 75.96 21.45 10.58
C THR A 8 74.78 20.82 11.29
N SER A 9 73.75 21.60 11.59
CA SER A 9 72.46 21.11 12.07
C SER A 9 71.58 20.69 10.88
N SER A 10 71.51 19.38 10.63
CA SER A 10 70.53 18.81 9.71
C SER A 10 69.41 18.17 10.51
N GLY A 11 68.40 18.94 10.88
CA GLY A 11 67.35 18.40 11.75
C GLY A 11 65.94 18.90 11.51
N SER A 12 65.69 19.92 10.68
CA SER A 12 64.37 20.57 10.65
C SER A 12 63.46 20.11 9.48
N GLY A 13 64.02 19.44 8.45
CA GLY A 13 63.24 19.06 7.27
C GLY A 13 62.32 17.83 7.46
N ARG A 14 62.76 16.87 8.26
CA ARG A 14 61.96 15.60 8.43
C ARG A 14 60.72 15.79 9.30
N LEU A 15 60.76 16.59 10.32
CA LEU A 15 59.62 16.84 11.20
C LEU A 15 58.48 17.60 10.50
N HIS A 16 58.82 18.48 9.55
CA HIS A 16 57.81 19.23 8.77
C HIS A 16 57.11 18.38 7.70
N VAL A 17 57.78 17.40 7.10
CA VAL A 17 57.19 16.50 6.11
C VAL A 17 56.29 15.47 6.77
N GLU A 18 56.70 14.92 7.92
CA GLU A 18 55.86 13.98 8.71
C GLU A 18 54.61 14.67 9.28
N GLY A 19 54.73 15.91 9.75
CA GLY A 19 53.57 16.68 10.20
C GLY A 19 52.54 16.97 9.11
N LYS A 20 53.01 17.30 7.91
CA LYS A 20 52.13 17.52 6.75
C LYS A 20 51.47 16.22 6.26
N LEU A 21 52.20 15.09 6.29
CA LEU A 21 51.64 13.78 5.91
C LEU A 21 50.59 13.29 6.91
N ARG A 22 50.84 13.47 8.21
CA ARG A 22 49.87 13.15 9.28
C ARG A 22 48.62 14.00 9.19
N LEU A 23 48.77 15.32 8.93
CA LEU A 23 47.66 16.22 8.76
C LEU A 23 46.83 15.87 7.51
N ALA A 24 47.46 15.51 6.40
CA ALA A 24 46.79 15.08 5.18
C ALA A 24 46.02 13.74 5.35
N VAL A 25 46.58 12.80 6.11
CA VAL A 25 45.89 11.54 6.43
C VAL A 25 44.73 11.79 7.39
N LEU A 26 44.87 12.65 8.40
CA LEU A 26 43.74 13.02 9.27
C LEU A 26 42.62 13.73 8.49
N LEU A 27 42.96 14.62 7.58
CA LEU A 27 41.99 15.34 6.75
C LEU A 27 41.29 14.40 5.76
N ALA A 28 42.01 13.40 5.21
CA ALA A 28 41.41 12.38 4.34
C ALA A 28 40.46 11.42 5.09
N LEU A 29 40.76 11.12 6.37
CA LEU A 29 39.86 10.31 7.20
C LEU A 29 38.57 11.05 7.60
N THR A 30 38.59 12.37 7.68
CA THR A 30 37.38 13.15 8.00
C THR A 30 36.48 13.37 6.80
N LEU A 31 36.96 13.14 5.58
CA LEU A 31 36.19 13.25 4.34
C LEU A 31 35.43 11.96 3.95
N VAL A 32 35.68 10.85 4.64
CA VAL A 32 34.80 9.68 4.57
C VAL A 32 33.62 9.96 5.50
N ALA A 33 32.76 10.89 5.09
CA ALA A 33 31.40 10.92 5.61
C ALA A 33 30.81 9.53 5.39
N PRO A 34 30.29 8.83 6.42
CA PRO A 34 29.51 7.63 6.16
C PRO A 34 28.45 8.07 5.18
N ALA A 35 28.40 7.47 4.00
CA ALA A 35 27.21 7.50 3.17
C ALA A 35 26.12 6.92 4.08
N ALA A 36 25.42 7.79 4.79
CA ALA A 36 24.20 7.41 5.47
C ALA A 36 23.35 6.84 4.36
N ALA A 37 23.26 5.51 4.31
CA ALA A 37 22.29 4.84 3.49
C ALA A 37 20.99 5.55 3.81
N GLN A 38 20.41 6.25 2.84
CA GLN A 38 19.11 6.88 3.00
C GLN A 38 18.19 5.74 3.43
N GLU A 39 17.86 5.72 4.71
CA GLU A 39 16.85 4.78 5.17
C GLU A 39 15.62 4.98 4.27
N PRO A 40 15.01 3.90 3.77
CA PRO A 40 13.82 4.03 2.95
C PRO A 40 12.84 4.92 3.71
N VAL A 41 12.23 5.87 2.99
CA VAL A 41 11.32 6.85 3.58
C VAL A 41 10.18 6.10 4.26
N ARG A 42 10.30 5.90 5.57
CA ARG A 42 9.28 5.23 6.38
C ARG A 42 8.09 6.16 6.59
N HIS A 43 6.91 5.59 6.61
CA HIS A 43 5.72 6.33 7.01
C HIS A 43 5.75 6.55 8.53
N TRP A 44 5.83 7.79 8.96
CA TRP A 44 5.87 8.16 10.38
C TRP A 44 4.50 8.15 11.06
N THR A 45 3.43 7.92 10.30
CA THR A 45 2.06 8.00 10.79
C THR A 45 1.47 6.61 10.97
N HIS A 46 0.89 6.37 12.15
CA HIS A 46 0.20 5.12 12.46
C HIS A 46 -1.06 4.97 11.60
N ALA A 47 -1.15 3.91 10.81
CA ALA A 47 -2.32 3.62 9.99
C ALA A 47 -3.59 3.47 10.83
N GLY A 48 -3.49 2.92 12.04
CA GLY A 48 -4.59 2.79 13.00
C GLY A 48 -5.03 4.10 13.66
N ALA A 49 -4.11 5.07 13.81
CA ALA A 49 -4.37 6.37 14.45
C ALA A 49 -4.81 7.45 13.46
N MET A 50 -4.49 7.29 12.18
CA MET A 50 -4.83 8.28 11.15
C MET A 50 -6.25 8.06 10.63
N PRO A 51 -7.01 9.15 10.40
CA PRO A 51 -8.30 9.05 9.76
C PRO A 51 -8.20 8.37 8.38
N PRO A 52 -9.18 7.58 7.97
CA PRO A 52 -9.22 7.00 6.63
C PRO A 52 -9.00 8.07 5.54
N GLY A 53 -8.19 7.77 4.54
CA GLY A 53 -7.83 8.67 3.44
C GLY A 53 -6.70 9.66 3.75
N ALA A 54 -6.21 9.75 4.98
CA ALA A 54 -5.13 10.68 5.31
C ALA A 54 -3.79 10.27 4.68
N ILE A 55 -3.49 8.98 4.69
CA ILE A 55 -2.24 8.43 4.15
C ILE A 55 -2.23 8.53 2.62
N GLY A 56 -3.31 8.14 1.96
CA GLY A 56 -3.44 8.27 0.51
C GLY A 56 -3.32 9.71 0.03
N ARG A 57 -3.98 10.67 0.72
CA ARG A 57 -3.81 12.11 0.42
C ARG A 57 -2.37 12.59 0.61
N GLN A 58 -1.71 12.15 1.67
CA GLN A 58 -0.30 12.50 1.91
C GLN A 58 0.61 11.94 0.80
N ARG A 59 0.32 10.75 0.30
CA ARG A 59 1.02 10.16 -0.84
C ARG A 59 0.84 10.98 -2.11
N LEU A 60 -0.39 11.41 -2.40
CA LEU A 60 -0.68 12.26 -3.57
C LEU A 60 0.03 13.62 -3.54
N MET A 61 0.27 14.18 -2.34
CA MET A 61 1.03 15.44 -2.20
C MET A 61 2.48 15.33 -2.66
N ARG A 62 3.02 14.12 -2.80
CA ARG A 62 4.37 13.88 -3.34
C ARG A 62 4.43 13.97 -4.86
N GLY A 63 3.27 14.09 -5.53
CA GLY A 63 3.16 14.25 -6.99
C GLY A 63 3.09 12.93 -7.76
N GLU A 64 3.39 13.03 -9.06
CA GLU A 64 3.39 11.89 -9.98
C GLU A 64 4.27 10.72 -9.49
N PRO A 65 3.92 9.45 -9.84
CA PRO A 65 2.95 9.03 -10.85
C PRO A 65 1.60 8.55 -10.27
N LEU A 66 1.20 8.98 -9.09
CA LEU A 66 0.03 8.45 -8.37
C LEU A 66 -1.27 9.18 -8.72
N SER A 67 -1.18 10.48 -9.04
CA SER A 67 -2.34 11.32 -9.29
C SER A 67 -3.12 10.85 -10.52
N GLY A 68 -4.43 10.66 -10.36
CA GLY A 68 -5.31 10.23 -11.44
C GLY A 68 -5.16 8.77 -11.89
N TYR A 69 -4.27 7.99 -11.24
CA TYR A 69 -4.14 6.57 -11.56
C TYR A 69 -5.27 5.75 -10.92
N CYS A 70 -5.98 4.99 -11.76
CA CYS A 70 -7.01 4.06 -11.35
C CYS A 70 -6.43 2.64 -11.24
N GLN A 71 -6.30 2.15 -10.01
CA GLN A 71 -5.76 0.82 -9.72
C GLN A 71 -6.87 -0.23 -9.79
N ALA A 72 -6.65 -1.30 -10.57
CA ALA A 72 -7.53 -2.47 -10.54
C ALA A 72 -7.38 -3.23 -9.21
N VAL A 73 -8.49 -3.53 -8.57
CA VAL A 73 -8.58 -4.21 -7.27
C VAL A 73 -9.62 -5.31 -7.37
N GLU A 74 -9.29 -6.49 -6.88
CA GLU A 74 -10.22 -7.61 -6.72
C GLU A 74 -10.51 -7.81 -5.24
N ILE A 75 -11.73 -7.46 -4.82
CA ILE A 75 -12.18 -7.69 -3.45
C ILE A 75 -12.83 -9.08 -3.43
N ARG A 76 -12.34 -9.94 -2.55
CA ARG A 76 -12.83 -11.31 -2.38
C ARG A 76 -13.45 -11.46 -1.01
N ALA A 77 -14.59 -12.08 -0.93
CA ALA A 77 -15.27 -12.42 0.33
C ALA A 77 -15.38 -13.93 0.51
N PRO A 78 -15.71 -14.41 1.71
CA PRO A 78 -16.03 -15.82 1.93
C PRO A 78 -17.09 -16.31 0.94
N GLN A 79 -16.95 -17.55 0.52
CA GLN A 79 -17.88 -18.16 -0.44
C GLN A 79 -19.34 -18.04 0.03
N GLY A 80 -20.20 -17.49 -0.83
CA GLY A 80 -21.62 -17.23 -0.55
C GLY A 80 -21.90 -15.81 -0.07
N ALA A 81 -20.91 -15.09 0.44
CA ALA A 81 -21.08 -13.67 0.79
C ALA A 81 -21.20 -12.80 -0.47
N ARG A 82 -21.82 -11.63 -0.32
CA ARG A 82 -21.99 -10.65 -1.40
C ARG A 82 -21.32 -9.34 -1.04
N ILE A 83 -20.70 -8.72 -2.05
CA ILE A 83 -19.98 -7.46 -1.91
C ILE A 83 -20.64 -6.41 -2.80
N ALA A 84 -20.97 -5.26 -2.24
CA ALA A 84 -21.54 -4.11 -2.95
C ALA A 84 -20.70 -2.85 -2.71
N PRO A 85 -20.31 -2.10 -3.73
CA PRO A 85 -19.67 -0.81 -3.56
C PRO A 85 -20.69 0.26 -3.19
N ALA A 86 -20.23 1.33 -2.48
CA ALA A 86 -21.06 2.51 -2.27
C ALA A 86 -21.43 3.16 -3.61
N ALA A 87 -22.69 3.53 -3.77
CA ALA A 87 -23.23 4.16 -4.97
C ALA A 87 -24.36 5.13 -4.61
N GLY A 88 -24.20 6.38 -4.99
CA GLY A 88 -25.17 7.43 -4.66
C GLY A 88 -25.39 7.54 -3.15
N ALA A 89 -26.65 7.47 -2.72
CA ALA A 89 -27.04 7.52 -1.30
C ALA A 89 -27.09 6.14 -0.61
N GLY A 90 -26.57 5.09 -1.23
CA GLY A 90 -26.64 3.72 -0.71
C GLY A 90 -25.51 2.84 -1.25
N PHE A 91 -25.86 1.60 -1.51
CA PHE A 91 -24.95 0.61 -2.08
C PHE A 91 -25.55 0.02 -3.36
N ALA A 92 -24.69 -0.27 -4.32
CA ALA A 92 -25.07 -0.98 -5.55
C ALA A 92 -25.56 -2.39 -5.23
N GLN A 93 -26.02 -3.11 -6.26
CA GLN A 93 -26.36 -4.54 -6.12
C GLN A 93 -25.09 -5.33 -5.78
N GLY A 94 -25.15 -6.17 -4.72
CA GLY A 94 -24.04 -7.00 -4.30
C GLY A 94 -23.70 -8.09 -5.31
N GLN A 95 -22.42 -8.27 -5.61
CA GLN A 95 -21.90 -9.37 -6.39
C GLN A 95 -21.45 -10.54 -5.49
N PRO A 96 -21.70 -11.81 -5.87
CA PRO A 96 -21.29 -12.95 -5.06
C PRO A 96 -19.79 -13.19 -5.13
N ASP A 97 -19.21 -13.60 -4.03
CA ASP A 97 -17.85 -14.11 -3.82
C ASP A 97 -16.73 -13.10 -4.12
N SER A 98 -16.77 -12.38 -5.22
CA SER A 98 -15.74 -11.38 -5.56
C SER A 98 -16.30 -10.22 -6.38
N LEU A 99 -15.64 -9.07 -6.23
CA LEU A 99 -15.97 -7.82 -6.92
C LEU A 99 -14.69 -7.23 -7.54
N MET A 100 -14.68 -7.02 -8.86
CA MET A 100 -13.60 -6.33 -9.57
C MET A 100 -13.92 -4.84 -9.67
N VAL A 101 -13.03 -3.98 -9.15
CA VAL A 101 -13.21 -2.53 -9.16
C VAL A 101 -11.94 -1.79 -9.55
N GLY A 102 -12.12 -0.58 -10.08
CA GLY A 102 -11.08 0.42 -10.23
C GLY A 102 -11.18 1.45 -9.10
N LEU A 103 -10.08 1.66 -8.39
CA LEU A 103 -9.99 2.60 -7.28
C LEU A 103 -8.87 3.59 -7.55
N TYR A 104 -9.19 4.90 -7.45
CA TYR A 104 -8.16 5.93 -7.48
C TYR A 104 -7.36 5.95 -6.18
N ILE A 105 -6.10 6.37 -6.26
CA ILE A 105 -5.24 6.53 -5.10
C ILE A 105 -5.68 7.77 -4.32
N GLY A 106 -5.76 7.65 -2.99
CA GLY A 106 -6.09 8.73 -2.07
C GLY A 106 -7.49 8.70 -1.48
N PRO A 107 -8.58 8.55 -2.28
CA PRO A 107 -9.92 8.42 -1.73
C PRO A 107 -10.11 7.14 -0.91
N VAL A 108 -11.12 7.17 -0.02
CA VAL A 108 -11.59 6.01 0.74
C VAL A 108 -12.84 5.46 0.08
N TYR A 109 -12.82 4.17 -0.20
CA TYR A 109 -13.93 3.45 -0.79
C TYR A 109 -14.60 2.59 0.26
N ARG A 110 -15.92 2.62 0.34
CA ARG A 110 -16.69 1.79 1.24
C ARG A 110 -17.46 0.73 0.48
N PHE A 111 -17.47 -0.46 1.05
CA PHE A 111 -18.20 -1.60 0.53
C PHE A 111 -19.17 -2.09 1.59
N ARG A 112 -20.23 -2.77 1.17
CA ARG A 112 -21.14 -3.51 2.04
C ARG A 112 -20.93 -4.99 1.78
N VAL A 113 -20.78 -5.78 2.85
CA VAL A 113 -20.69 -7.24 2.79
C VAL A 113 -21.95 -7.79 3.47
N THR A 114 -22.70 -8.63 2.75
CA THR A 114 -23.91 -9.29 3.22
C THR A 114 -23.84 -10.79 2.95
N ASP A 115 -24.83 -11.53 3.41
CA ASP A 115 -24.94 -12.99 3.23
C ASP A 115 -23.69 -13.72 3.73
N ILE A 116 -23.13 -13.24 4.87
CA ILE A 116 -21.91 -13.80 5.46
C ILE A 116 -22.21 -15.23 5.93
N PRO A 117 -21.42 -16.25 5.52
CA PRO A 117 -21.64 -17.63 5.92
C PRO A 117 -21.73 -17.79 7.43
N GLU A 118 -22.65 -18.61 7.90
CA GLU A 118 -22.91 -18.92 9.32
C GLU A 118 -23.42 -17.72 10.16
N HIS A 119 -23.51 -16.51 9.57
CA HIS A 119 -23.96 -15.28 10.23
C HIS A 119 -25.10 -14.60 9.45
N PRO A 120 -26.30 -15.21 9.37
CA PRO A 120 -27.41 -14.66 8.62
C PRO A 120 -27.86 -13.31 9.17
N GLY A 121 -28.03 -12.33 8.29
CA GLY A 121 -28.44 -10.97 8.64
C GLY A 121 -27.32 -10.07 9.12
N LEU A 122 -26.09 -10.58 9.25
CA LEU A 122 -24.92 -9.74 9.55
C LEU A 122 -24.54 -8.93 8.30
N GLU A 123 -24.41 -7.62 8.48
CA GLU A 123 -23.88 -6.70 7.49
C GLU A 123 -22.65 -5.99 8.03
N LEU A 124 -21.59 -5.89 7.22
CA LEU A 124 -20.37 -5.17 7.55
C LEU A 124 -19.97 -4.22 6.43
N PHE A 125 -19.24 -3.16 6.82
CA PHE A 125 -18.93 -2.05 5.94
C PHE A 125 -17.42 -1.78 5.86
N PRO A 126 -16.64 -2.71 5.27
CA PRO A 126 -15.20 -2.51 5.09
C PRO A 126 -14.90 -1.28 4.24
N THR A 127 -13.76 -0.67 4.52
CA THR A 127 -13.22 0.44 3.72
C THR A 127 -11.84 0.08 3.16
N VAL A 128 -11.60 0.47 1.92
CA VAL A 128 -10.32 0.31 1.23
C VAL A 128 -9.79 1.68 0.84
N GLU A 129 -8.53 1.94 1.17
CA GLU A 129 -7.78 3.13 0.80
C GLU A 129 -6.56 2.70 -0.01
N MET A 130 -6.50 3.13 -1.28
CA MET A 130 -5.31 2.91 -2.09
C MET A 130 -4.26 3.97 -1.77
N ILE A 131 -3.04 3.55 -1.46
CA ILE A 131 -1.94 4.44 -1.08
C ILE A 131 -0.77 4.40 -2.07
N ASP A 132 -0.76 3.41 -2.97
CA ASP A 132 0.21 3.28 -4.04
C ASP A 132 -0.39 2.45 -5.19
N ARG A 133 0.36 2.26 -6.28
CA ARG A 133 -0.09 1.56 -7.50
C ARG A 133 0.75 0.33 -7.82
N MET A 134 0.18 -0.59 -8.55
CA MET A 134 0.91 -1.60 -9.30
C MET A 134 1.48 -0.99 -10.60
N TYR A 135 2.48 -1.65 -11.16
CA TYR A 135 3.06 -1.29 -12.47
C TYR A 135 2.93 -2.48 -13.43
N PRO A 136 1.71 -2.86 -13.80
CA PRO A 136 1.51 -3.92 -14.78
C PRO A 136 2.00 -3.49 -16.17
N PRO A 137 2.24 -4.43 -17.10
CA PRO A 137 2.42 -4.10 -18.50
C PRO A 137 1.26 -3.27 -19.04
N GLU A 138 1.54 -2.44 -20.04
CA GLU A 138 0.53 -1.57 -20.66
C GLU A 138 -0.67 -2.39 -21.18
N GLY A 139 -1.89 -1.95 -20.86
CA GLY A 139 -3.12 -2.64 -21.21
C GLY A 139 -3.48 -3.86 -20.34
N GLU A 140 -2.61 -4.29 -19.42
CA GLU A 140 -2.78 -5.52 -18.66
C GLU A 140 -3.26 -5.29 -17.21
N SER A 141 -3.68 -4.09 -16.84
CA SER A 141 -4.02 -3.71 -15.46
C SER A 141 -5.08 -4.63 -14.82
N LEU A 142 -6.07 -5.08 -15.57
CA LEU A 142 -7.12 -5.97 -15.09
C LEU A 142 -6.65 -7.42 -14.90
N ARG A 143 -5.54 -7.81 -15.49
CA ARG A 143 -4.93 -9.13 -15.28
C ARG A 143 -4.12 -9.22 -14.00
N PHE A 144 -3.70 -8.05 -13.47
CA PHE A 144 -2.89 -7.93 -12.26
C PHE A 144 -3.57 -7.02 -11.24
N PRO A 145 -4.79 -7.36 -10.78
CA PRO A 145 -5.47 -6.57 -9.77
C PRO A 145 -4.77 -6.75 -8.41
N VAL A 146 -4.88 -5.75 -7.56
CA VAL A 146 -4.51 -5.88 -6.14
C VAL A 146 -5.57 -6.75 -5.44
N PRO A 147 -5.20 -7.91 -4.88
CA PRO A 147 -6.17 -8.74 -4.15
C PRO A 147 -6.44 -8.16 -2.75
N VAL A 148 -7.71 -8.05 -2.40
CA VAL A 148 -8.18 -7.68 -1.07
C VAL A 148 -9.11 -8.79 -0.58
N ASP A 149 -8.55 -9.71 0.19
CA ASP A 149 -9.31 -10.84 0.73
C ASP A 149 -9.98 -10.44 2.05
N LEU A 150 -11.28 -10.59 2.15
CA LEU A 150 -12.05 -10.45 3.37
C LEU A 150 -12.24 -11.84 3.96
N THR A 151 -11.58 -12.16 5.08
CA THR A 151 -11.72 -13.48 5.68
C THR A 151 -12.91 -13.53 6.63
N LEU A 152 -13.49 -14.72 6.81
CA LEU A 152 -14.60 -14.90 7.73
C LEU A 152 -14.22 -14.49 9.16
N ASP A 153 -13.03 -14.89 9.62
CA ASP A 153 -12.53 -14.56 10.95
C ASP A 153 -12.44 -13.05 11.20
N GLU A 154 -11.95 -12.29 10.20
CA GLU A 154 -11.88 -10.81 10.29
C GLU A 154 -13.27 -10.16 10.33
N LEU A 155 -14.20 -10.69 9.54
CA LEU A 155 -15.59 -10.21 9.55
C LEU A 155 -16.26 -10.50 10.90
N VAL A 156 -16.03 -11.68 11.47
CA VAL A 156 -16.55 -12.03 12.81
C VAL A 156 -15.94 -11.13 13.88
N MET A 157 -14.60 -11.00 13.92
CA MET A 157 -13.93 -10.09 14.88
C MET A 157 -14.47 -8.66 14.78
N ALA A 158 -14.69 -8.16 13.56
CA ALA A 158 -15.25 -6.83 13.37
C ALA A 158 -16.69 -6.70 13.88
N SER A 159 -17.51 -7.74 13.72
CA SER A 159 -18.90 -7.79 14.25
C SER A 159 -18.95 -7.79 15.78
N GLU A 160 -17.93 -8.34 16.42
CA GLU A 160 -17.75 -8.35 17.88
C GLU A 160 -17.19 -7.04 18.44
N GLY A 161 -16.97 -6.04 17.57
CA GLY A 161 -16.53 -4.70 17.95
C GLY A 161 -15.03 -4.44 17.80
N ALA A 162 -14.25 -5.39 17.27
CA ALA A 162 -12.87 -5.14 16.97
C ALA A 162 -12.71 -4.23 15.73
N LEU A 163 -11.69 -3.38 15.73
CA LEU A 163 -11.25 -2.68 14.52
C LEU A 163 -10.12 -3.47 13.88
N VAL A 164 -10.44 -4.16 12.78
CA VAL A 164 -9.45 -4.85 11.97
C VAL A 164 -8.80 -3.85 11.02
N THR A 165 -7.48 -3.73 11.05
CA THR A 165 -6.71 -2.93 10.11
C THR A 165 -5.64 -3.80 9.47
N ARG A 166 -5.63 -3.84 8.15
CA ARG A 166 -4.66 -4.63 7.39
C ARG A 166 -4.04 -3.79 6.29
N VAL A 167 -2.72 -3.90 6.14
CA VAL A 167 -1.96 -3.28 5.05
C VAL A 167 -1.60 -4.34 4.03
N ILE A 168 -1.99 -4.10 2.79
CA ILE A 168 -1.64 -4.92 1.64
C ILE A 168 -0.39 -4.32 1.04
N TYR A 169 0.65 -5.14 0.83
CA TYR A 169 1.94 -4.69 0.33
C TYR A 169 2.50 -5.64 -0.72
N ILE A 170 3.40 -5.12 -1.57
CA ILE A 170 4.21 -5.93 -2.48
C ILE A 170 5.52 -6.21 -1.77
N GLU A 171 5.84 -7.49 -1.61
CA GLU A 171 7.07 -7.95 -0.98
C GLU A 171 8.31 -7.46 -1.75
N ASP A 172 9.34 -7.04 -1.02
CA ASP A 172 10.63 -6.70 -1.64
C ASP A 172 11.31 -7.99 -2.09
N PRO A 173 11.62 -8.16 -3.39
CA PRO A 173 12.26 -9.36 -3.90
C PRO A 173 13.60 -9.71 -3.26
N ASN A 174 14.30 -8.69 -2.71
CA ASN A 174 15.59 -8.89 -2.04
C ASN A 174 15.43 -9.39 -0.60
N LEU A 175 14.27 -9.18 0.00
CA LEU A 175 13.93 -9.60 1.36
C LEU A 175 13.01 -10.82 1.38
N ALA A 176 12.38 -11.11 0.25
CA ALA A 176 11.45 -12.21 0.11
C ALA A 176 12.15 -13.56 0.37
N VAL A 177 11.62 -14.32 1.33
CA VAL A 177 12.06 -15.69 1.57
C VAL A 177 11.21 -16.60 0.68
N PRO A 178 11.82 -17.38 -0.24
CA PRO A 178 11.07 -18.30 -1.08
C PRO A 178 10.47 -19.42 -0.20
N ILE A 179 9.17 -19.35 0.02
CA ILE A 179 8.41 -20.36 0.74
C ILE A 179 7.45 -20.99 -0.26
N ALA A 180 7.41 -22.33 -0.30
CA ALA A 180 6.45 -23.03 -1.14
C ALA A 180 5.03 -22.73 -0.64
N GLU A 181 4.19 -22.17 -1.50
CA GLU A 181 2.77 -22.03 -1.22
C GLU A 181 2.10 -23.40 -1.29
N LYS A 182 1.35 -23.73 -0.24
CA LYS A 182 0.58 -24.98 -0.20
C LYS A 182 -0.61 -24.94 -1.14
N THR A 183 -1.18 -23.75 -1.32
CA THR A 183 -2.32 -23.49 -2.18
C THR A 183 -2.14 -22.13 -2.85
N PRO A 184 -2.34 -22.00 -4.18
CA PRO A 184 -2.15 -20.72 -4.90
C PRO A 184 -3.07 -19.57 -4.44
N SER A 185 -4.09 -19.88 -3.64
CA SER A 185 -5.04 -18.90 -3.11
C SER A 185 -4.80 -18.50 -1.65
N GLU A 186 -3.77 -19.07 -1.00
CA GLU A 186 -3.51 -18.77 0.40
C GLU A 186 -2.69 -17.49 0.52
N THR A 187 -3.33 -16.42 0.99
CA THR A 187 -2.68 -15.14 1.24
C THR A 187 -1.81 -15.25 2.49
N ARG A 188 -0.57 -14.82 2.41
CA ARG A 188 0.35 -14.79 3.56
C ARG A 188 -0.02 -13.66 4.50
N TRP A 189 0.01 -13.95 5.81
CA TRP A 189 -0.31 -13.02 6.87
C TRP A 189 0.89 -12.78 7.77
N PHE A 190 1.13 -11.51 8.09
CA PHE A 190 2.00 -11.11 9.18
C PHE A 190 1.16 -10.48 10.28
N ASN A 191 1.10 -11.13 11.42
CA ASN A 191 0.44 -10.56 12.58
C ASN A 191 1.37 -9.55 13.25
N VAL A 192 0.91 -8.31 13.33
CA VAL A 192 1.60 -7.23 14.04
C VAL A 192 1.26 -7.31 15.52
N ARG A 193 2.21 -7.02 16.40
CA ARG A 193 1.95 -7.01 17.84
C ARG A 193 0.95 -5.91 18.21
N PRO A 194 0.16 -6.11 19.27
CA PRO A 194 -0.71 -5.04 19.76
C PRO A 194 0.06 -3.75 20.03
N GLY A 195 -0.41 -2.64 19.44
CA GLY A 195 0.24 -1.33 19.57
C GLY A 195 1.32 -1.00 18.53
N GLU A 196 1.71 -1.96 17.71
CA GLU A 196 2.58 -1.68 16.56
C GLU A 196 1.75 -1.23 15.33
N ASP A 197 2.35 -0.40 14.49
CA ASP A 197 1.70 0.09 13.28
C ASP A 197 1.89 -0.91 12.12
N PRO A 198 0.82 -1.49 11.59
CA PRO A 198 0.92 -2.41 10.46
C PRO A 198 1.50 -1.76 9.20
N LEU A 199 1.37 -0.43 9.04
CA LEU A 199 1.95 0.28 7.90
C LEU A 199 3.48 0.31 7.99
N VAL A 200 4.04 0.53 9.18
CA VAL A 200 5.50 0.52 9.41
C VAL A 200 6.06 -0.88 9.16
N THR A 201 5.37 -1.90 9.62
CA THR A 201 5.77 -3.30 9.38
C THR A 201 5.75 -3.62 7.89
N ALA A 202 4.69 -3.27 7.18
CA ALA A 202 4.56 -3.49 5.74
C ALA A 202 5.62 -2.72 4.92
N ASP A 203 5.96 -1.50 5.34
CA ASP A 203 7.00 -0.67 4.71
C ASP A 203 8.41 -1.28 4.91
N GLY A 204 8.62 -1.99 6.02
CA GLY A 204 9.84 -2.74 6.26
C GLY A 204 9.94 -4.06 5.49
N LEU A 205 8.83 -4.66 5.09
CA LEU A 205 8.76 -5.91 4.34
C LEU A 205 8.70 -5.70 2.82
N GLY A 206 8.32 -4.50 2.40
CA GLY A 206 8.17 -4.19 0.99
C GLY A 206 7.49 -2.85 0.76
N ARG A 207 6.66 -2.77 -0.27
CA ARG A 207 5.99 -1.53 -0.68
C ARG A 207 4.49 -1.58 -0.39
N PRO A 208 3.99 -0.83 0.61
CA PRO A 208 2.57 -0.78 0.92
C PRO A 208 1.73 -0.20 -0.23
N ILE A 209 0.63 -0.86 -0.58
CA ILE A 209 -0.23 -0.53 -1.71
C ILE A 209 -1.62 -0.08 -1.26
N ALA A 210 -2.20 -0.76 -0.27
CA ALA A 210 -3.55 -0.46 0.18
C ALA A 210 -3.72 -0.70 1.68
N ILE A 211 -4.71 -0.03 2.26
CA ILE A 211 -5.12 -0.22 3.65
C ILE A 211 -6.59 -0.66 3.66
N LEU A 212 -6.85 -1.82 4.23
CA LEU A 212 -8.18 -2.33 4.52
C LEU A 212 -8.50 -2.05 5.99
N ARG A 213 -9.71 -1.53 6.24
CA ARG A 213 -10.25 -1.38 7.62
C ARG A 213 -11.65 -1.96 7.68
N ILE A 214 -11.90 -2.80 8.68
CA ILE A 214 -13.21 -3.38 8.96
C ILE A 214 -13.54 -3.07 10.42
N GLY A 215 -14.69 -2.46 10.66
CA GLY A 215 -15.19 -2.16 11.99
C GLY A 215 -16.66 -2.49 12.09
N GLY A 216 -17.16 -2.61 13.32
CA GLY A 216 -18.54 -2.96 13.61
C GLY A 216 -19.57 -1.81 13.46
N ARG A 217 -19.16 -0.63 12.92
CA ARG A 217 -20.10 0.46 12.70
C ARG A 217 -21.06 0.13 11.56
N VAL A 218 -22.35 0.15 11.87
CA VAL A 218 -23.44 0.06 10.90
C VAL A 218 -24.11 1.43 10.73
N PRO A 219 -24.73 1.73 9.57
CA PRO A 219 -25.52 2.95 9.42
C PRO A 219 -26.74 2.92 10.33
N GLU A 220 -27.15 4.07 10.86
CA GLU A 220 -28.37 4.20 11.67
C GLU A 220 -29.60 3.99 10.80
N ALA A 221 -30.46 3.04 11.19
CA ALA A 221 -31.64 2.66 10.40
C ALA A 221 -32.69 3.78 10.29
N ASP A 222 -32.81 4.63 11.31
CA ASP A 222 -33.84 5.68 11.41
C ASP A 222 -33.42 7.00 10.75
N GLN A 223 -32.16 7.17 10.46
CA GLN A 223 -31.64 8.32 9.76
C GLN A 223 -31.03 7.78 8.48
N ASN A 224 -31.44 8.36 7.35
CA ASN A 224 -30.72 8.19 6.11
C ASN A 224 -29.29 8.70 6.39
N ASP A 225 -28.41 7.84 6.97
CA ASP A 225 -27.04 8.21 7.38
C ASP A 225 -26.21 8.45 6.11
N VAL A 226 -26.68 9.48 5.40
CA VAL A 226 -26.07 9.98 4.16
C VAL A 226 -24.59 10.23 4.36
N ASN A 227 -24.18 10.68 5.55
CA ASN A 227 -22.77 10.89 5.88
C ASN A 227 -21.98 9.58 5.91
N PHE A 228 -22.63 8.46 6.21
CA PHE A 228 -21.99 7.15 6.20
C PHE A 228 -21.55 6.74 4.79
N VAL A 229 -22.33 7.07 3.77
CA VAL A 229 -22.06 6.71 2.37
C VAL A 229 -21.43 7.87 1.58
N TYR A 230 -21.89 9.12 1.82
CA TYR A 230 -21.40 10.30 1.07
C TYR A 230 -19.90 10.62 1.25
N GLY A 231 -19.29 10.13 2.33
CA GLY A 231 -17.84 10.24 2.50
C GLY A 231 -17.04 9.24 1.66
N ALA A 232 -17.71 8.29 1.01
CA ALA A 232 -17.06 7.27 0.19
C ALA A 232 -17.04 7.69 -1.28
N ALA A 233 -15.88 7.56 -1.93
CA ALA A 233 -15.78 7.79 -3.36
C ALA A 233 -16.50 6.67 -4.14
N PRO A 234 -17.10 6.96 -5.31
CA PRO A 234 -17.67 5.94 -6.18
C PRO A 234 -16.54 5.10 -6.79
N ALA A 235 -16.69 3.77 -6.70
CA ALA A 235 -15.78 2.83 -7.35
C ALA A 235 -16.21 2.59 -8.81
N ILE A 236 -15.24 2.39 -9.70
CA ILE A 236 -15.51 1.92 -11.06
C ILE A 236 -15.68 0.40 -10.98
N VAL A 237 -16.85 -0.12 -11.33
CA VAL A 237 -17.10 -1.57 -11.31
C VAL A 237 -16.78 -2.14 -12.68
N TYR A 238 -15.97 -3.19 -12.70
CA TYR A 238 -15.70 -3.95 -13.92
C TYR A 238 -16.53 -5.25 -13.93
N ASP A 239 -17.02 -5.61 -15.10
CA ASP A 239 -17.64 -6.91 -15.27
C ASP A 239 -16.62 -8.03 -15.00
N LYS A 240 -17.10 -9.16 -14.43
CA LYS A 240 -16.23 -10.32 -14.24
C LYS A 240 -15.67 -10.75 -15.59
N VAL A 241 -14.39 -10.45 -15.80
CA VAL A 241 -13.66 -10.98 -16.96
C VAL A 241 -13.64 -12.49 -16.77
N ASN A 242 -14.36 -13.22 -17.63
CA ASN A 242 -14.25 -14.67 -17.68
C ASN A 242 -12.77 -14.98 -17.97
N ARG A 243 -12.04 -15.44 -16.98
CA ARG A 243 -10.62 -15.86 -17.09
C ARG A 243 -10.53 -17.21 -17.83
N VAL A 244 -11.36 -17.41 -18.87
CA VAL A 244 -11.14 -18.49 -19.80
C VAL A 244 -9.99 -18.07 -20.68
N SER A 245 -8.88 -18.76 -20.52
CA SER A 245 -7.65 -18.66 -21.29
C SER A 245 -7.94 -18.54 -22.78
N GLN A 246 -7.99 -17.32 -23.32
CA GLN A 246 -7.84 -17.10 -24.74
C GLN A 246 -6.51 -16.37 -24.93
N PRO A 247 -5.53 -17.01 -25.55
CA PRO A 247 -4.32 -16.30 -25.95
C PRO A 247 -4.71 -15.33 -27.08
N GLY A 248 -4.58 -14.04 -26.83
CA GLY A 248 -4.41 -13.05 -27.89
C GLY A 248 -5.64 -12.27 -28.35
N VAL A 249 -6.67 -12.05 -27.54
CA VAL A 249 -7.71 -11.06 -27.89
C VAL A 249 -7.47 -9.76 -27.11
N LEU A 250 -7.00 -8.74 -27.81
CA LEU A 250 -7.00 -7.36 -27.35
C LEU A 250 -8.46 -6.92 -27.15
N LEU A 251 -8.85 -6.66 -25.89
CA LEU A 251 -10.09 -5.96 -25.62
C LEU A 251 -9.91 -4.49 -25.99
N THR A 252 -10.47 -4.07 -27.11
CA THR A 252 -10.60 -2.65 -27.45
C THR A 252 -11.56 -2.00 -26.45
N PRO A 253 -11.28 -0.78 -25.95
CA PRO A 253 -12.24 -0.02 -25.18
C PRO A 253 -13.50 0.18 -26.03
N HIS A 254 -14.67 -0.01 -25.43
CA HIS A 254 -15.94 0.34 -26.07
C HIS A 254 -15.91 1.85 -26.36
N GLU A 255 -15.83 2.17 -27.64
CA GLU A 255 -16.00 3.53 -28.16
C GLU A 255 -17.46 3.93 -27.87
N GLU A 256 -17.64 4.92 -27.02
CA GLU A 256 -18.94 5.55 -26.78
C GLU A 256 -19.47 6.09 -28.09
N MET A 257 -20.54 5.48 -28.58
CA MET A 257 -21.27 5.95 -29.77
C MET A 257 -21.96 7.27 -29.40
N ILE A 258 -21.34 8.39 -29.78
CA ILE A 258 -21.97 9.70 -29.74
C ILE A 258 -23.11 9.66 -30.76
N VAL A 259 -24.35 9.65 -30.28
CA VAL A 259 -25.52 9.84 -31.10
C VAL A 259 -25.63 11.34 -31.43
N PRO A 260 -25.58 11.79 -32.69
CA PRO A 260 -25.81 13.18 -33.01
C PRO A 260 -27.28 13.52 -32.75
N ALA A 261 -27.53 14.60 -32.02
CA ALA A 261 -28.84 15.18 -31.87
C ALA A 261 -29.26 15.83 -33.20
N GLU A 262 -30.43 15.42 -33.74
CA GLU A 262 -31.19 16.18 -34.76
C GLU A 262 -31.98 17.33 -34.11
#